data_b90984dcdb79a70363ed90445d2a8587
#
_entry.id   b90984dcdb79a70363ed90445d2a8587
#
_cell.length_a   1.000
_cell.length_b   1.000
_cell.length_c   1.000
_cell.angle_alpha   90.00
_cell.angle_beta   90.00
_cell.angle_gamma   90.00
#
_symmetry.space_group_name_H-M   'P 1'
#
loop_
_entity.id
_entity.type
_entity.pdbx_description
1 polymer ?
#
loop_
_entity_poly.entity_id
_entity_poly.type
_entity_poly.pdbx_seq_one_letter_code
_entity_poly.pdbx_strand_id
1 'polypeptide(L)'
;MGEYFIKMQNTINQYNEISAVCRNLFEKKLADYGAAWRVLRPSSVTDQIYIKVNRIRTLQMTDKKMIDEDEEEGFIAIVNYSVIALIQLDRGVSEVLDKEDKAEILALYDDFIQKARDLMEKKNHDYGEVWRDMRISSMTDLIYQKILRTKQIEDNEGKTLVSEGLEANYFDMLNYAVFCLIKLSEK
;
A
#
# COMPACT_ATOMS: atom_id res chain seq x y z
N MET A 1 -17.56 16.59 19.94
CA MET A 1 -16.24 17.07 19.45
C MET A 1 -15.07 16.31 20.09
N GLY A 2 -14.99 16.18 21.43
CA GLY A 2 -13.86 15.50 22.10
C GLY A 2 -13.69 14.03 21.74
N GLU A 3 -14.78 13.25 21.65
CA GLU A 3 -14.73 11.81 21.34
C GLU A 3 -14.22 11.54 19.91
N TYR A 4 -14.59 12.36 18.94
CA TYR A 4 -14.10 12.28 17.58
C TYR A 4 -12.57 12.51 17.52
N PHE A 5 -12.07 13.54 18.20
CA PHE A 5 -10.63 13.82 18.27
C PHE A 5 -9.84 12.67 18.90
N ILE A 6 -10.38 12.06 19.96
CA ILE A 6 -9.73 10.91 20.63
C ILE A 6 -9.66 9.71 19.67
N LYS A 7 -10.74 9.40 18.96
CA LYS A 7 -10.77 8.30 17.98
C LYS A 7 -9.79 8.55 16.84
N MET A 8 -9.78 9.74 16.25
CA MET A 8 -8.86 10.09 15.17
C MET A 8 -7.40 10.00 15.62
N GLN A 9 -7.07 10.49 16.83
CA GLN A 9 -5.71 10.39 17.36
C GLN A 9 -5.29 8.93 17.57
N ASN A 10 -6.18 8.07 18.00
CA ASN A 10 -5.91 6.63 18.10
C ASN A 10 -5.62 6.02 16.74
N THR A 11 -6.40 6.36 15.71
CA THR A 11 -6.17 5.89 14.34
C THR A 11 -4.83 6.35 13.79
N ILE A 12 -4.45 7.61 14.03
CA ILE A 12 -3.14 8.12 13.63
C ILE A 12 -2.02 7.33 14.31
N ASN A 13 -2.13 7.04 15.59
CA ASN A 13 -1.13 6.25 16.32
C ASN A 13 -1.02 4.82 15.74
N GLN A 14 -2.14 4.13 15.54
CA GLN A 14 -2.18 2.80 14.92
C GLN A 14 -1.59 2.81 13.50
N TYR A 15 -1.94 3.83 12.70
CA TYR A 15 -1.40 4.00 11.35
C TYR A 15 0.13 4.15 11.38
N ASN A 16 0.66 4.95 12.30
CA ASN A 16 2.10 5.17 12.46
C ASN A 16 2.81 3.88 12.91
N GLU A 17 2.25 3.12 13.83
CA GLU A 17 2.79 1.83 14.28
C GLU A 17 2.89 0.83 13.12
N ILE A 18 1.83 0.66 12.36
CA ILE A 18 1.79 -0.24 11.19
C ILE A 18 2.79 0.25 10.12
N SER A 19 2.81 1.55 9.84
CA SER A 19 3.75 2.11 8.86
C SER A 19 5.21 1.89 9.27
N ALA A 20 5.52 1.97 10.57
CA ALA A 20 6.85 1.69 11.09
C ALA A 20 7.26 0.22 10.87
N VAL A 21 6.34 -0.73 11.03
CA VAL A 21 6.58 -2.15 10.73
C VAL A 21 6.89 -2.34 9.25
N CYS A 22 6.06 -1.77 8.36
CA CYS A 22 6.26 -1.85 6.91
C CYS A 22 7.60 -1.23 6.49
N ARG A 23 7.92 -0.05 7.03
CA ARG A 23 9.17 0.66 6.77
C ARG A 23 10.41 -0.13 7.23
N ASN A 24 10.35 -0.72 8.41
CA ASN A 24 11.48 -1.53 8.93
C ASN A 24 11.79 -2.71 8.01
N LEU A 25 10.75 -3.41 7.51
CA LEU A 25 10.96 -4.48 6.53
C LEU A 25 11.52 -3.95 5.20
N PHE A 26 11.01 -2.81 4.71
CA PHE A 26 11.51 -2.17 3.50
C PHE A 26 12.99 -1.78 3.64
N GLU A 27 13.37 -1.14 4.76
CA GLU A 27 14.74 -0.72 5.04
C GLU A 27 15.71 -1.90 5.11
N LYS A 28 15.32 -3.01 5.77
CA LYS A 28 16.11 -4.25 5.81
C LYS A 28 16.35 -4.81 4.41
N LYS A 29 15.31 -4.89 3.59
CA LYS A 29 15.44 -5.35 2.20
C LYS A 29 16.30 -4.41 1.36
N LEU A 30 16.17 -3.10 1.56
CA LEU A 30 17.02 -2.10 0.93
C LEU A 30 18.49 -2.24 1.34
N ALA A 31 18.75 -2.63 2.60
CA ALA A 31 20.10 -2.92 3.08
C ALA A 31 20.69 -4.17 2.43
N ASP A 32 19.89 -5.24 2.27
CA ASP A 32 20.34 -6.53 1.75
C ASP A 32 20.73 -6.49 0.26
N TYR A 33 19.90 -5.86 -0.57
CA TYR A 33 20.09 -5.91 -2.03
C TYR A 33 19.85 -4.56 -2.75
N GLY A 34 19.81 -3.47 -2.01
CA GLY A 34 19.62 -2.13 -2.58
C GLY A 34 18.24 -1.94 -3.20
N ALA A 35 18.13 -0.93 -4.05
CA ALA A 35 16.87 -0.60 -4.74
C ALA A 35 16.72 -1.36 -6.05
N ALA A 36 16.91 -2.69 -6.05
CA ALA A 36 16.85 -3.52 -7.26
C ALA A 36 15.51 -3.39 -8.03
N TRP A 37 14.44 -3.04 -7.34
CA TRP A 37 13.11 -2.78 -7.92
C TRP A 37 13.06 -1.54 -8.83
N ARG A 38 14.09 -0.66 -8.81
CA ARG A 38 14.14 0.53 -9.66
C ARG A 38 14.14 0.21 -11.16
N VAL A 39 14.51 -0.99 -11.56
CA VAL A 39 14.44 -1.47 -12.96
C VAL A 39 13.00 -1.82 -13.39
N LEU A 40 12.07 -1.95 -12.44
CA LEU A 40 10.70 -2.36 -12.74
C LEU A 40 9.90 -1.21 -13.35
N ARG A 41 9.16 -1.50 -14.41
CA ARG A 41 8.11 -0.60 -14.91
C ARG A 41 6.99 -0.50 -13.87
N PRO A 42 6.25 0.62 -13.79
CA PRO A 42 5.08 0.73 -12.92
C PRO A 42 4.12 -0.47 -13.04
N SER A 43 3.82 -0.93 -14.26
CA SER A 43 2.97 -2.10 -14.52
C SER A 43 3.50 -3.40 -13.91
N SER A 44 4.82 -3.57 -13.86
CA SER A 44 5.43 -4.73 -13.21
C SER A 44 5.27 -4.67 -11.69
N VAL A 45 5.28 -3.48 -11.10
CA VAL A 45 5.00 -3.29 -9.68
C VAL A 45 3.52 -3.54 -9.38
N THR A 46 2.61 -3.09 -10.25
CA THR A 46 1.17 -3.41 -10.19
C THR A 46 0.95 -4.93 -10.16
N ASP A 47 1.68 -5.68 -10.99
CA ASP A 47 1.59 -7.15 -11.01
C ASP A 47 2.12 -7.78 -9.71
N GLN A 48 3.12 -7.20 -9.04
CA GLN A 48 3.55 -7.67 -7.72
C GLN A 48 2.42 -7.49 -6.68
N ILE A 49 1.74 -6.36 -6.67
CA ILE A 49 0.58 -6.14 -5.80
C ILE A 49 -0.54 -7.13 -6.15
N TYR A 50 -0.79 -7.36 -7.44
CA TYR A 50 -1.79 -8.33 -7.93
C TYR A 50 -1.54 -9.74 -7.41
N ILE A 51 -0.28 -10.20 -7.43
CA ILE A 51 0.10 -11.51 -6.87
C ILE A 51 -0.26 -11.60 -5.39
N LYS A 52 0.07 -10.57 -4.60
CA LYS A 52 -0.17 -10.56 -3.14
C LYS A 52 -1.66 -10.56 -2.82
N VAL A 53 -2.45 -9.71 -3.47
CA VAL A 53 -3.89 -9.66 -3.20
C VAL A 53 -4.61 -10.94 -3.62
N ASN A 54 -4.23 -11.57 -4.75
CA ASN A 54 -4.82 -12.85 -5.14
C ASN A 54 -4.51 -13.95 -4.13
N ARG A 55 -3.28 -13.98 -3.61
CA ARG A 55 -2.92 -14.91 -2.56
C ARG A 55 -3.77 -14.73 -1.30
N ILE A 56 -3.91 -13.48 -0.81
CA ILE A 56 -4.76 -13.17 0.35
C ILE A 56 -6.20 -13.63 0.09
N ARG A 57 -6.77 -13.33 -1.07
CA ARG A 57 -8.13 -13.79 -1.44
C ARG A 57 -8.24 -15.31 -1.43
N THR A 58 -7.25 -16.02 -1.94
CA THR A 58 -7.23 -17.49 -1.93
C THR A 58 -7.22 -18.01 -0.49
N LEU A 59 -6.41 -17.44 0.40
CA LEU A 59 -6.38 -17.81 1.82
C LEU A 59 -7.74 -17.57 2.49
N GLN A 60 -8.36 -16.42 2.24
CA GLN A 60 -9.68 -16.08 2.78
C GLN A 60 -10.82 -16.97 2.29
N MET A 61 -10.69 -17.57 1.10
CA MET A 61 -11.70 -18.46 0.51
C MET A 61 -11.53 -19.94 0.88
N THR A 62 -10.30 -20.38 1.12
CA THR A 62 -10.00 -21.82 1.19
C THR A 62 -9.59 -22.31 2.57
N ASP A 63 -9.21 -21.42 3.48
CA ASP A 63 -8.60 -21.73 4.79
C ASP A 63 -7.39 -22.70 4.70
N LYS A 64 -6.83 -22.86 3.50
CA LYS A 64 -5.70 -23.77 3.23
C LYS A 64 -4.44 -22.99 2.94
N LYS A 65 -3.46 -23.19 3.80
CA LYS A 65 -2.13 -22.60 3.71
C LYS A 65 -1.13 -23.68 3.31
N MET A 66 -0.45 -23.53 2.17
CA MET A 66 0.61 -24.44 1.72
C MET A 66 2.01 -23.81 1.80
N ILE A 67 2.07 -22.48 1.85
CA ILE A 67 3.30 -21.71 2.02
C ILE A 67 3.17 -20.94 3.33
N ASP A 68 4.24 -20.85 4.10
CA ASP A 68 4.26 -20.19 5.39
C ASP A 68 4.40 -18.67 5.26
N GLU A 69 3.42 -18.05 4.61
CA GLU A 69 3.20 -16.60 4.50
C GLU A 69 1.73 -16.35 4.83
N ASP A 70 1.45 -15.51 5.81
CA ASP A 70 0.09 -15.21 6.23
C ASP A 70 -0.51 -13.97 5.56
N GLU A 71 -1.74 -13.61 5.97
CA GLU A 71 -2.40 -12.42 5.41
C GLU A 71 -1.67 -11.12 5.80
N GLU A 72 -1.09 -11.06 6.99
CA GLU A 72 -0.37 -9.89 7.50
C GLU A 72 0.84 -9.59 6.63
N GLU A 73 1.68 -10.60 6.34
CA GLU A 73 2.82 -10.47 5.45
C GLU A 73 2.41 -10.03 4.04
N GLY A 74 1.27 -10.55 3.58
CA GLY A 74 0.68 -10.15 2.30
C GLY A 74 0.29 -8.66 2.27
N PHE A 75 -0.36 -8.15 3.31
CA PHE A 75 -0.73 -6.73 3.39
C PHE A 75 0.49 -5.82 3.57
N ILE A 76 1.49 -6.22 4.36
CA ILE A 76 2.76 -5.49 4.47
C ILE A 76 3.42 -5.36 3.08
N ALA A 77 3.42 -6.43 2.29
CA ALA A 77 3.95 -6.40 0.94
C ALA A 77 3.16 -5.45 0.04
N ILE A 78 1.81 -5.42 0.14
CA ILE A 78 0.97 -4.48 -0.63
C ILE A 78 1.31 -3.03 -0.27
N VAL A 79 1.47 -2.68 1.01
CA VAL A 79 1.92 -1.34 1.44
C VAL A 79 3.24 -0.99 0.77
N ASN A 80 4.25 -1.86 0.91
CA ASN A 80 5.59 -1.59 0.40
C ASN A 80 5.64 -1.50 -1.13
N TYR A 81 4.94 -2.37 -1.85
CA TYR A 81 4.86 -2.28 -3.31
C TYR A 81 4.05 -1.06 -3.78
N SER A 82 3.04 -0.61 -3.03
CA SER A 82 2.33 0.63 -3.35
C SER A 82 3.24 1.85 -3.24
N VAL A 83 4.08 1.92 -2.20
CA VAL A 83 5.11 2.97 -2.09
C VAL A 83 6.14 2.87 -3.21
N ILE A 84 6.61 1.66 -3.55
CA ILE A 84 7.51 1.44 -4.70
C ILE A 84 6.88 1.95 -5.99
N ALA A 85 5.60 1.66 -6.23
CA ALA A 85 4.89 2.15 -7.41
C ALA A 85 4.83 3.68 -7.46
N LEU A 86 4.54 4.33 -6.33
CA LEU A 86 4.54 5.79 -6.21
C LEU A 86 5.92 6.39 -6.49
N ILE A 87 6.99 5.80 -5.96
CA ILE A 87 8.36 6.22 -6.28
C ILE A 87 8.68 6.04 -7.76
N GLN A 88 8.25 4.93 -8.37
CA GLN A 88 8.45 4.70 -9.81
C GLN A 88 7.67 5.67 -10.69
N LEU A 89 6.47 6.10 -10.28
CA LEU A 89 5.72 7.14 -10.97
C LEU A 89 6.42 8.51 -10.88
N ASP A 90 7.00 8.84 -9.72
CA ASP A 90 7.68 10.10 -9.47
C ASP A 90 9.05 10.18 -10.17
N ARG A 91 9.87 9.12 -10.06
CA ARG A 91 11.27 9.09 -10.49
C ARG A 91 11.50 8.44 -11.85
N GLY A 92 10.53 7.70 -12.36
CA GLY A 92 10.70 6.85 -13.54
C GLY A 92 11.53 5.60 -13.25
N VAL A 93 11.73 4.77 -14.28
CA VAL A 93 12.55 3.55 -14.22
C VAL A 93 14.03 3.92 -14.27
N SER A 94 14.86 3.23 -13.48
CA SER A 94 16.34 3.39 -13.51
C SER A 94 17.01 2.05 -13.72
N GLU A 95 17.90 1.96 -14.68
CA GLU A 95 18.76 0.80 -14.90
C GLU A 95 20.13 0.94 -14.21
N VAL A 96 20.41 2.12 -13.63
CA VAL A 96 21.69 2.43 -12.98
C VAL A 96 21.51 2.37 -11.46
N LEU A 97 21.62 1.17 -10.91
CA LEU A 97 21.31 0.89 -9.49
C LEU A 97 22.39 1.39 -8.52
N ASP A 98 23.65 1.46 -8.95
CA ASP A 98 24.79 1.87 -8.10
C ASP A 98 24.74 3.35 -7.69
N LYS A 99 23.86 4.14 -8.30
CA LYS A 99 23.67 5.58 -8.01
C LYS A 99 22.50 5.86 -7.06
N GLU A 100 21.73 4.86 -6.70
CA GLU A 100 20.58 5.05 -5.81
C GLU A 100 21.05 5.25 -4.37
N ASP A 101 20.86 6.45 -3.85
CA ASP A 101 21.15 6.76 -2.44
C ASP A 101 20.07 6.15 -1.55
N LYS A 102 20.48 5.23 -0.67
CA LYS A 102 19.57 4.58 0.28
C LYS A 102 18.84 5.58 1.18
N ALA A 103 19.52 6.64 1.62
CA ALA A 103 18.90 7.66 2.46
C ALA A 103 17.84 8.46 1.68
N GLU A 104 18.09 8.76 0.41
CA GLU A 104 17.10 9.41 -0.46
C GLU A 104 15.88 8.51 -0.70
N ILE A 105 16.09 7.22 -0.97
CA ILE A 105 14.99 6.25 -1.12
C ILE A 105 14.14 6.14 0.15
N LEU A 106 14.76 6.11 1.33
CA LEU A 106 14.03 6.07 2.59
C LEU A 106 13.27 7.38 2.86
N ALA A 107 13.84 8.52 2.50
CA ALA A 107 13.15 9.81 2.60
C ALA A 107 11.92 9.88 1.68
N LEU A 108 12.00 9.35 0.46
CA LEU A 108 10.86 9.23 -0.45
C LEU A 108 9.79 8.28 0.10
N TYR A 109 10.21 7.15 0.66
CA TYR A 109 9.29 6.22 1.33
C TYR A 109 8.50 6.94 2.43
N ASP A 110 9.19 7.64 3.31
CA ASP A 110 8.58 8.36 4.43
C ASP A 110 7.64 9.47 3.96
N ASP A 111 7.99 10.20 2.89
CA ASP A 111 7.14 11.23 2.28
C ASP A 111 5.84 10.65 1.69
N PHE A 112 5.90 9.53 0.97
CA PHE A 112 4.70 8.89 0.42
C PHE A 112 3.80 8.28 1.51
N ILE A 113 4.36 7.71 2.57
CA ILE A 113 3.59 7.27 3.74
C ILE A 113 2.90 8.46 4.41
N GLN A 114 3.58 9.59 4.56
CA GLN A 114 2.99 10.80 5.13
C GLN A 114 1.84 11.31 4.25
N LYS A 115 2.00 11.39 2.93
CA LYS A 115 0.94 11.78 1.99
C LYS A 115 -0.26 10.83 2.06
N ALA A 116 -0.03 9.53 2.17
CA ALA A 116 -1.08 8.54 2.32
C ALA A 116 -1.87 8.74 3.62
N ARG A 117 -1.17 9.02 4.72
CA ARG A 117 -1.78 9.32 6.02
C ARG A 117 -2.61 10.60 5.96
N ASP A 118 -2.07 11.67 5.38
CA ASP A 118 -2.79 12.94 5.24
C ASP A 118 -4.09 12.78 4.42
N LEU A 119 -4.05 11.93 3.38
CA LEU A 119 -5.23 11.57 2.60
C LEU A 119 -6.24 10.77 3.43
N MET A 120 -5.77 9.81 4.22
CA MET A 120 -6.59 9.03 5.15
C MET A 120 -7.28 9.94 6.17
N GLU A 121 -6.56 10.87 6.79
CA GLU A 121 -7.13 11.81 7.77
C GLU A 121 -8.26 12.65 7.16
N LYS A 122 -8.07 13.18 5.94
CA LYS A 122 -9.10 13.94 5.21
C LYS A 122 -10.34 13.07 4.92
N LYS A 123 -10.14 11.83 4.44
CA LYS A 123 -11.26 10.91 4.17
C LYS A 123 -11.99 10.50 5.45
N ASN A 124 -11.29 10.23 6.53
CA ASN A 124 -11.89 9.91 7.82
C ASN A 124 -12.68 11.09 8.41
N HIS A 125 -12.23 12.32 8.14
CA HIS A 125 -13.00 13.52 8.53
C HIS A 125 -14.36 13.57 7.84
N ASP A 126 -14.42 13.27 6.54
CA ASP A 126 -15.64 13.42 5.74
C ASP A 126 -16.58 12.20 5.86
N TYR A 127 -16.03 11.00 5.92
CA TYR A 127 -16.80 9.74 5.92
C TYR A 127 -16.87 9.07 7.29
N GLY A 128 -16.17 9.58 8.30
CA GLY A 128 -15.94 8.86 9.55
C GLY A 128 -15.00 7.66 9.35
N GLU A 129 -14.82 6.88 10.38
CA GLU A 129 -13.96 5.70 10.37
C GLU A 129 -14.74 4.43 9.97
N VAL A 130 -15.58 4.51 8.93
CA VAL A 130 -16.45 3.40 8.48
C VAL A 130 -15.66 2.14 8.11
N TRP A 131 -14.38 2.25 7.77
CA TRP A 131 -13.50 1.12 7.50
C TRP A 131 -13.35 0.18 8.71
N ARG A 132 -13.55 0.67 9.93
CA ARG A 132 -13.52 -0.15 11.16
C ARG A 132 -14.63 -1.19 11.20
N ASP A 133 -15.78 -0.87 10.61
CA ASP A 133 -16.93 -1.77 10.52
C ASP A 133 -16.89 -2.68 9.29
N MET A 134 -15.97 -2.42 8.36
CA MET A 134 -15.80 -3.25 7.16
C MET A 134 -15.09 -4.57 7.51
N ARG A 135 -15.43 -5.61 6.77
CA ARG A 135 -14.70 -6.89 6.80
C ARG A 135 -13.34 -6.73 6.14
N ILE A 136 -12.31 -7.41 6.63
CA ILE A 136 -10.99 -7.46 5.98
C ILE A 136 -11.13 -7.97 4.54
N SER A 137 -11.93 -9.02 4.31
CA SER A 137 -12.20 -9.55 2.97
C SER A 137 -12.81 -8.51 2.02
N SER A 138 -13.69 -7.63 2.50
CA SER A 138 -14.25 -6.55 1.69
C SER A 138 -13.19 -5.51 1.30
N MET A 139 -12.30 -5.17 2.21
CA MET A 139 -11.16 -4.27 1.90
C MET A 139 -10.16 -4.93 0.94
N THR A 140 -9.94 -6.24 1.06
CA THR A 140 -9.14 -7.02 0.09
C THR A 140 -9.75 -6.94 -1.31
N ASP A 141 -11.07 -7.07 -1.44
CA ASP A 141 -11.77 -6.94 -2.72
C ASP A 141 -11.68 -5.52 -3.28
N LEU A 142 -11.70 -4.48 -2.44
CA LEU A 142 -11.48 -3.10 -2.88
C LEU A 142 -10.05 -2.89 -3.40
N ILE A 143 -9.04 -3.44 -2.74
CA ILE A 143 -7.66 -3.43 -3.25
C ILE A 143 -7.61 -4.13 -4.61
N TYR A 144 -8.22 -5.31 -4.74
CA TYR A 144 -8.28 -6.05 -5.99
C TYR A 144 -8.93 -5.24 -7.11
N GLN A 145 -10.06 -4.58 -6.83
CA GLN A 145 -10.75 -3.71 -7.79
C GLN A 145 -9.84 -2.54 -8.24
N LYS A 146 -9.12 -1.92 -7.30
CA LYS A 146 -8.17 -0.83 -7.62
C LYS A 146 -7.05 -1.32 -8.53
N ILE A 147 -6.53 -2.53 -8.32
CA ILE A 147 -5.53 -3.12 -9.21
C ILE A 147 -6.07 -3.31 -10.62
N LEU A 148 -7.28 -3.86 -10.78
CA LEU A 148 -7.87 -4.04 -12.10
C LEU A 148 -8.06 -2.70 -12.82
N ARG A 149 -8.47 -1.64 -12.11
CA ARG A 149 -8.54 -0.28 -12.65
C ARG A 149 -7.17 0.25 -13.05
N THR A 150 -6.18 0.08 -12.19
CA THR A 150 -4.80 0.49 -12.46
C THR A 150 -4.28 -0.15 -13.74
N LYS A 151 -4.45 -1.47 -13.91
CA LYS A 151 -4.04 -2.20 -15.13
C LYS A 151 -4.72 -1.63 -16.38
N GLN A 152 -6.01 -1.33 -16.34
CA GLN A 152 -6.72 -0.73 -17.46
C GLN A 152 -6.23 0.68 -17.79
N ILE A 153 -5.89 1.49 -16.77
CA ILE A 153 -5.32 2.83 -16.97
C ILE A 153 -3.91 2.72 -17.57
N GLU A 154 -3.10 1.77 -17.10
CA GLU A 154 -1.77 1.49 -17.64
C GLU A 154 -1.85 1.05 -19.11
N ASP A 155 -2.75 0.13 -19.44
CA ASP A 155 -2.99 -0.35 -20.81
C ASP A 155 -3.49 0.79 -21.75
N ASN A 156 -4.12 1.83 -21.18
CA ASN A 156 -4.56 3.03 -21.89
C ASN A 156 -3.55 4.20 -21.78
N GLU A 157 -2.26 3.88 -21.63
CA GLU A 157 -1.16 4.88 -21.58
C GLU A 157 -1.34 5.93 -20.45
N GLY A 158 -1.98 5.58 -19.36
CA GLY A 158 -2.27 6.47 -18.24
C GLY A 158 -3.43 7.44 -18.46
N LYS A 159 -4.13 7.37 -19.59
CA LYS A 159 -5.23 8.27 -19.94
C LYS A 159 -6.52 7.86 -19.26
N THR A 160 -7.20 8.84 -18.65
CA THR A 160 -8.55 8.69 -18.07
C THR A 160 -9.45 9.82 -18.57
N LEU A 161 -10.76 9.56 -18.66
CA LEU A 161 -11.74 10.59 -19.04
C LEU A 161 -12.23 11.40 -17.83
N VAL A 162 -12.56 10.70 -16.74
CA VAL A 162 -13.14 11.29 -15.52
C VAL A 162 -12.58 10.67 -14.24
N SER A 163 -11.87 9.55 -14.35
CA SER A 163 -11.36 8.82 -13.18
C SER A 163 -10.06 9.42 -12.69
N GLU A 164 -9.79 9.19 -11.39
CA GLU A 164 -8.49 9.44 -10.80
C GLU A 164 -7.41 8.59 -11.52
N GLY A 165 -6.19 9.14 -11.61
CA GLY A 165 -5.06 8.48 -12.25
C GLY A 165 -4.45 7.34 -11.42
N LEU A 166 -3.27 6.89 -11.85
CA LEU A 166 -2.54 5.78 -11.23
C LEU A 166 -2.18 6.07 -9.77
N GLU A 167 -1.68 7.26 -9.48
CA GLU A 167 -1.22 7.67 -8.15
C GLU A 167 -2.32 7.50 -7.08
N ALA A 168 -3.52 8.00 -7.35
CA ALA A 168 -4.64 7.92 -6.41
C ALA A 168 -5.05 6.46 -6.13
N ASN A 169 -4.98 5.59 -7.14
CA ASN A 169 -5.27 4.17 -6.94
C ASN A 169 -4.21 3.47 -6.06
N TYR A 170 -2.93 3.84 -6.19
CA TYR A 170 -1.88 3.31 -5.30
C TYR A 170 -2.04 3.81 -3.86
N PHE A 171 -2.39 5.08 -3.64
CA PHE A 171 -2.72 5.58 -2.30
C PHE A 171 -3.91 4.86 -1.68
N ASP A 172 -4.94 4.58 -2.45
CA ASP A 172 -6.10 3.83 -1.96
C ASP A 172 -5.72 2.39 -1.57
N MET A 173 -4.94 1.68 -2.42
CA MET A 173 -4.46 0.33 -2.12
C MET A 173 -3.60 0.31 -0.85
N LEU A 174 -2.71 1.28 -0.69
CA LEU A 174 -1.88 1.45 0.49
C LEU A 174 -2.75 1.63 1.75
N ASN A 175 -3.68 2.57 1.72
CA ASN A 175 -4.52 2.88 2.88
C ASN A 175 -5.44 1.70 3.27
N TYR A 176 -6.05 1.00 2.31
CA TYR A 176 -6.83 -0.20 2.61
C TYR A 176 -5.95 -1.31 3.20
N ALA A 177 -4.72 -1.49 2.73
CA ALA A 177 -3.80 -2.48 3.29
C ALA A 177 -3.41 -2.12 4.73
N VAL A 178 -3.14 -0.84 5.04
CA VAL A 178 -2.88 -0.37 6.41
C VAL A 178 -4.10 -0.61 7.30
N PHE A 179 -5.32 -0.33 6.83
CA PHE A 179 -6.55 -0.61 7.59
C PHE A 179 -6.73 -2.10 7.89
N CYS A 180 -6.41 -2.97 6.93
CA CYS A 180 -6.42 -4.42 7.16
C CYS A 180 -5.42 -4.81 8.24
N LEU A 181 -4.20 -4.27 8.21
CA LEU A 181 -3.16 -4.54 9.21
C LEU A 181 -3.57 -4.04 10.61
N ILE A 182 -4.16 -2.84 10.73
CA ILE A 182 -4.70 -2.36 12.01
C ILE A 182 -5.76 -3.34 12.54
N LYS A 183 -6.70 -3.77 11.69
CA LYS A 183 -7.75 -4.73 12.12
C LYS A 183 -7.21 -6.11 12.46
N LEU A 184 -6.11 -6.55 11.85
CA LEU A 184 -5.45 -7.81 12.22
C LEU A 184 -4.73 -7.70 13.56
N SER A 185 -4.12 -6.56 13.88
CA SER A 185 -3.44 -6.33 15.16
C SER A 185 -4.40 -6.17 16.35
N GLU A 186 -5.69 -5.91 16.09
CA GLU A 186 -6.75 -5.80 17.14
C GLU A 186 -7.41 -7.15 17.48
N LYS A 187 -7.08 -8.25 16.77
CA LYS A 187 -7.62 -9.60 17.02
C LYS A 187 -6.82 -10.34 18.09
#